data_78396697a07e6d25e9106dac062272fc
#
_entry.id   78396697a07e6d25e9106dac062272fc
#
_cell.length_a   1.000
_cell.length_b   1.000
_cell.length_c   1.000
_cell.angle_alpha   90.00
_cell.angle_beta   90.00
_cell.angle_gamma   90.00
#
_symmetry.space_group_name_H-M   'P 1'
#
loop_
_entity.id
_entity.type
_entity.pdbx_description
1 polymer ?
#
loop_
_entity_poly.entity_id
_entity_poly.type
_entity_poly.pdbx_seq_one_letter_code
_entity_poly.pdbx_strand_id
1 'polypeptide(L)'
;MSFLEIFFIALGLSMDCLAVSVSFGLRKNLAWKDILRLAFFFGLFQGVMPVIGWLAGSSVQNVASAVDHWIAFGILSFIGLRMIYESFRGIDAKKALDIRSWKILLSLSFATSIDALMTGVSMGFIKVNILLAVVTFAVVTFLISMAGAYAGLKSIRISPRWAEITGGTVLIGIGLKIVLEHLAII
;
A
#
# COMPACT_ATOMS: atom_id res chain seq x y z
N MET A 1 -16.51 13.65 5.17
CA MET A 1 -15.05 13.73 5.41
C MET A 1 -14.51 15.03 4.85
N SER A 2 -13.63 15.70 5.59
CA SER A 2 -12.91 16.91 5.15
C SER A 2 -11.78 16.53 4.19
N PHE A 3 -11.31 17.50 3.39
CA PHE A 3 -10.14 17.32 2.53
C PHE A 3 -8.90 16.89 3.32
N LEU A 4 -8.72 17.44 4.52
CA LEU A 4 -7.58 17.15 5.38
C LEU A 4 -7.55 15.68 5.82
N GLU A 5 -8.70 15.12 6.20
CA GLU A 5 -8.84 13.71 6.55
C GLU A 5 -8.50 12.80 5.37
N ILE A 6 -9.02 13.12 4.17
CA ILE A 6 -8.73 12.37 2.94
C ILE A 6 -7.22 12.42 2.63
N PHE A 7 -6.60 13.59 2.80
CA PHE A 7 -5.17 13.77 2.56
C PHE A 7 -4.30 12.93 3.52
N PHE A 8 -4.62 12.91 4.81
CA PHE A 8 -3.88 12.08 5.78
C PHE A 8 -4.08 10.58 5.54
N ILE A 9 -5.28 10.15 5.14
CA ILE A 9 -5.51 8.78 4.72
C ILE A 9 -4.67 8.46 3.48
N ALA A 10 -4.62 9.35 2.48
CA ALA A 10 -3.79 9.19 1.30
C ALA A 10 -2.31 9.03 1.63
N LEU A 11 -1.79 9.82 2.58
CA LEU A 11 -0.41 9.68 3.07
C LEU A 11 -0.18 8.31 3.69
N GLY A 12 -1.08 7.85 4.56
CA GLY A 12 -0.97 6.52 5.18
C GLY A 12 -0.95 5.41 4.13
N LEU A 13 -1.91 5.42 3.21
CA LEU A 13 -2.04 4.43 2.13
C LEU A 13 -0.84 4.42 1.17
N SER A 14 -0.15 5.55 1.01
CA SER A 14 1.00 5.64 0.11
C SER A 14 2.31 5.10 0.70
N MET A 15 2.33 4.71 2.00
CA MET A 15 3.57 4.26 2.66
C MET A 15 4.08 2.94 2.10
N ASP A 16 3.21 2.01 1.70
CA ASP A 16 3.59 0.76 1.05
C ASP A 16 4.24 1.02 -0.31
N CYS A 17 3.65 1.92 -1.09
CA CYS A 17 4.20 2.36 -2.36
C CYS A 17 5.55 3.07 -2.18
N LEU A 18 5.71 3.87 -1.11
CA LEU A 18 6.98 4.50 -0.75
C LEU A 18 8.06 3.44 -0.48
N ALA A 19 7.78 2.48 0.39
CA ALA A 19 8.73 1.43 0.77
C ALA A 19 9.21 0.63 -0.44
N VAL A 20 8.27 0.23 -1.30
CA VAL A 20 8.57 -0.49 -2.54
C VAL A 20 9.38 0.39 -3.50
N SER A 21 9.00 1.66 -3.68
CA SER A 21 9.68 2.59 -4.57
C SER A 21 11.13 2.86 -4.13
N VAL A 22 11.35 3.05 -2.82
CA VAL A 22 12.70 3.17 -2.24
C VAL A 22 13.53 1.92 -2.53
N SER A 23 12.96 0.73 -2.33
CA SER A 23 13.64 -0.55 -2.57
C SER A 23 14.10 -0.70 -4.02
N PHE A 24 13.30 -0.27 -4.98
CA PHE A 24 13.69 -0.24 -6.39
C PHE A 24 14.76 0.82 -6.67
N GLY A 25 14.62 2.00 -6.08
CA GLY A 25 15.62 3.08 -6.19
C GLY A 25 17.01 2.65 -5.74
N LEU A 26 17.12 1.88 -4.67
CA LEU A 26 18.40 1.37 -4.13
C LEU A 26 19.19 0.49 -5.12
N ARG A 27 18.54 -0.06 -6.14
CA ARG A 27 19.20 -0.91 -7.17
C ARG A 27 20.04 -0.13 -8.17
N LYS A 28 20.02 1.20 -8.15
CA LYS A 28 20.83 2.13 -8.96
C LYS A 28 20.76 1.97 -10.49
N ASN A 29 19.94 1.07 -11.01
CA ASN A 29 19.79 0.79 -12.46
C ASN A 29 18.47 1.30 -13.03
N LEU A 30 17.80 2.24 -12.34
CA LEU A 30 16.54 2.83 -12.77
C LEU A 30 16.78 4.03 -13.67
N ALA A 31 16.26 3.97 -14.89
CA ALA A 31 16.10 5.14 -15.73
C ALA A 31 14.93 6.01 -15.20
N TRP A 32 14.96 7.30 -15.49
CA TRP A 32 13.87 8.21 -15.12
C TRP A 32 12.49 7.74 -15.62
N LYS A 33 12.47 7.14 -16.80
CA LYS A 33 11.26 6.52 -17.38
C LYS A 33 10.69 5.36 -16.52
N ASP A 34 11.56 4.58 -15.90
CA ASP A 34 11.16 3.47 -15.03
C ASP A 34 10.54 4.00 -13.75
N ILE A 35 11.08 5.10 -13.20
CA ILE A 35 10.53 5.77 -12.01
C ILE A 35 9.14 6.34 -12.31
N LEU A 36 8.99 7.07 -13.41
CA LEU A 36 7.70 7.63 -13.81
C LEU A 36 6.66 6.53 -14.06
N ARG A 37 7.06 5.44 -14.69
CA ARG A 37 6.19 4.31 -14.94
C ARG A 37 5.73 3.65 -13.64
N LEU A 38 6.65 3.41 -12.69
CA LEU A 38 6.34 2.86 -11.38
C LEU A 38 5.34 3.76 -10.64
N ALA A 39 5.67 5.05 -10.52
CA ALA A 39 4.84 6.03 -9.83
C ALA A 39 3.45 6.16 -10.46
N PHE A 40 3.37 6.15 -11.80
CA PHE A 40 2.11 6.21 -12.53
C PHE A 40 1.21 5.00 -12.21
N PHE A 41 1.75 3.78 -12.26
CA PHE A 41 0.95 2.59 -11.97
C PHE A 41 0.53 2.51 -10.51
N PHE A 42 1.40 2.88 -9.58
CA PHE A 42 1.04 2.95 -8.16
C PHE A 42 -0.08 3.97 -7.93
N GLY A 43 0.06 5.19 -8.46
CA GLY A 43 -0.98 6.21 -8.35
C GLY A 43 -2.29 5.80 -9.01
N LEU A 44 -2.23 5.18 -10.21
CA LEU A 44 -3.42 4.70 -10.93
C LEU A 44 -4.18 3.64 -10.11
N PHE A 45 -3.49 2.63 -9.63
CA PHE A 45 -4.13 1.58 -8.84
C PHE A 45 -4.66 2.10 -7.51
N GLN A 46 -3.91 2.99 -6.85
CA GLN A 46 -4.34 3.62 -5.60
C GLN A 46 -5.55 4.55 -5.78
N GLY A 47 -5.77 5.07 -7.00
CA GLY A 47 -6.98 5.81 -7.35
C GLY A 47 -8.16 4.91 -7.75
N VAL A 48 -7.91 3.84 -8.53
CA VAL A 48 -8.97 2.97 -9.08
C VAL A 48 -9.53 2.03 -8.01
N MET A 49 -8.68 1.45 -7.17
CA MET A 49 -9.09 0.46 -6.17
C MET A 49 -10.11 0.98 -5.15
N PRO A 50 -10.02 2.23 -4.64
CA PRO A 50 -11.07 2.78 -3.78
C PRO A 50 -12.43 2.91 -4.47
N VAL A 51 -12.46 3.13 -5.79
CA VAL A 51 -13.74 3.16 -6.54
C VAL A 51 -14.39 1.79 -6.54
N ILE A 52 -13.59 0.75 -6.83
CA ILE A 52 -14.08 -0.63 -6.81
C ILE A 52 -14.56 -1.01 -5.40
N GLY A 53 -13.77 -0.66 -4.38
CA GLY A 53 -14.16 -0.87 -2.98
C GLY A 53 -15.43 -0.13 -2.60
N TRP A 54 -15.56 1.13 -2.99
CA TRP A 54 -16.74 1.95 -2.71
C TRP A 54 -18.00 1.39 -3.35
N LEU A 55 -17.92 0.94 -4.61
CA LEU A 55 -19.02 0.26 -5.29
C LEU A 55 -19.42 -1.04 -4.56
N ALA A 56 -18.45 -1.83 -4.16
CA ALA A 56 -18.70 -3.03 -3.39
C ALA A 56 -19.33 -2.72 -2.02
N GLY A 57 -18.76 -1.77 -1.26
CA GLY A 57 -19.24 -1.37 0.05
C GLY A 57 -20.65 -0.79 0.02
N SER A 58 -20.95 0.05 -0.96
CA SER A 58 -22.30 0.62 -1.14
C SER A 58 -23.36 -0.43 -1.49
N SER A 59 -22.95 -1.55 -2.11
CA SER A 59 -23.84 -2.66 -2.48
C SER A 59 -24.12 -3.63 -1.31
N VAL A 60 -23.27 -3.68 -0.30
CA VAL A 60 -23.27 -4.70 0.78
C VAL A 60 -23.61 -4.10 2.15
N GLN A 61 -24.16 -2.90 2.21
CA GLN A 61 -24.46 -2.17 3.47
C GLN A 61 -25.19 -3.00 4.56
N ASN A 62 -25.79 -4.13 4.24
CA ASN A 62 -26.62 -4.91 5.15
C ASN A 62 -25.96 -6.19 5.74
N VAL A 63 -24.73 -6.54 5.38
CA VAL A 63 -24.19 -7.88 5.71
C VAL A 63 -22.84 -7.88 6.43
N ALA A 64 -22.07 -6.79 6.43
CA ALA A 64 -20.62 -6.86 6.61
C ALA A 64 -20.05 -6.55 8.00
N SER A 65 -20.81 -6.24 9.03
CA SER A 65 -20.25 -5.64 10.26
C SER A 65 -19.56 -6.61 11.25
N ALA A 66 -19.72 -7.92 11.11
CA ALA A 66 -19.25 -8.87 12.13
C ALA A 66 -17.91 -9.56 11.78
N VAL A 67 -17.49 -9.55 10.52
CA VAL A 67 -16.34 -10.38 10.04
C VAL A 67 -15.15 -9.54 9.59
N ASP A 68 -15.33 -8.24 9.34
CA ASP A 68 -14.36 -7.36 8.70
C ASP A 68 -13.00 -7.28 9.43
N HIS A 69 -13.02 -7.23 10.75
CA HIS A 69 -11.81 -7.08 11.57
C HIS A 69 -10.91 -8.32 11.53
N TRP A 70 -11.51 -9.50 11.51
CA TRP A 70 -10.76 -10.77 11.42
C TRP A 70 -10.15 -10.96 10.02
N ILE A 71 -10.87 -10.54 8.97
CA ILE A 71 -10.34 -10.56 7.61
C ILE A 71 -9.18 -9.58 7.49
N ALA A 72 -9.36 -8.35 7.98
CA ALA A 72 -8.29 -7.34 7.98
C ALA A 72 -7.05 -7.83 8.73
N PHE A 73 -7.21 -8.37 9.94
CA PHE A 73 -6.12 -8.95 10.71
C PHE A 73 -5.43 -10.10 9.97
N GLY A 74 -6.20 -11.03 9.39
CA GLY A 74 -5.66 -12.15 8.63
C GLY A 74 -4.81 -11.71 7.44
N ILE A 75 -5.30 -10.73 6.67
CA ILE A 75 -4.59 -10.18 5.51
C ILE A 75 -3.31 -9.45 5.96
N LEU A 76 -3.40 -8.53 6.93
CA LEU A 76 -2.24 -7.79 7.42
C LEU A 76 -1.19 -8.70 8.06
N SER A 77 -1.61 -9.70 8.83
CA SER A 77 -0.70 -10.68 9.42
C SER A 77 -0.03 -11.54 8.34
N PHE A 78 -0.78 -11.99 7.34
CA PHE A 78 -0.22 -12.76 6.23
C PHE A 78 0.82 -11.96 5.44
N ILE A 79 0.52 -10.72 5.10
CA ILE A 79 1.45 -9.83 4.38
C ILE A 79 2.68 -9.53 5.25
N GLY A 80 2.48 -9.18 6.52
CA GLY A 80 3.57 -8.89 7.45
C GLY A 80 4.49 -10.09 7.67
N LEU A 81 3.94 -11.29 7.90
CA LEU A 81 4.72 -12.52 8.05
C LEU A 81 5.47 -12.88 6.77
N ARG A 82 4.83 -12.70 5.61
CA ARG A 82 5.47 -12.91 4.32
C ARG A 82 6.66 -11.97 4.12
N MET A 83 6.53 -10.68 4.42
CA MET A 83 7.63 -9.71 4.33
C MET A 83 8.80 -10.11 5.24
N ILE A 84 8.52 -10.48 6.49
CA ILE A 84 9.53 -10.94 7.43
C ILE A 84 10.21 -12.22 6.92
N TYR A 85 9.44 -13.20 6.44
CA TYR A 85 9.97 -14.46 5.91
C TYR A 85 10.86 -14.24 4.68
N GLU A 86 10.44 -13.39 3.73
CA GLU A 86 11.22 -13.03 2.54
C GLU A 86 12.53 -12.33 2.92
N SER A 87 12.53 -11.51 3.97
CA SER A 87 13.73 -10.85 4.53
C SER A 87 14.78 -11.84 5.06
N PHE A 88 14.34 -12.95 5.67
CA PHE A 88 15.24 -13.98 6.18
C PHE A 88 15.76 -14.94 5.11
N ARG A 89 14.98 -15.21 4.07
CA ARG A 89 15.38 -16.10 2.99
C ARG A 89 16.50 -15.55 2.12
N GLY A 90 16.83 -14.25 2.26
CA GLY A 90 17.83 -13.62 1.41
C GLY A 90 17.48 -13.92 -0.04
N ILE A 91 16.38 -13.34 -0.55
CA ILE A 91 16.05 -13.49 -1.97
C ILE A 91 17.31 -13.14 -2.72
N ASP A 92 17.86 -14.14 -3.43
CA ASP A 92 18.99 -13.93 -4.30
C ASP A 92 18.72 -12.65 -5.10
N ALA A 93 19.52 -11.63 -4.88
CA ALA A 93 19.41 -10.35 -5.59
C ALA A 93 19.49 -10.56 -7.12
N LYS A 94 19.81 -11.77 -7.56
CA LYS A 94 19.86 -12.24 -8.95
C LYS A 94 18.49 -12.57 -9.56
N LYS A 95 17.44 -12.81 -8.76
CA LYS A 95 16.03 -12.85 -9.21
C LYS A 95 15.32 -11.55 -8.85
N ALA A 96 16.03 -10.45 -8.93
CA ALA A 96 15.48 -9.13 -8.71
C ALA A 96 14.24 -8.93 -9.60
N LEU A 97 13.10 -8.67 -8.95
CA LEU A 97 11.85 -8.29 -9.62
C LEU A 97 12.16 -7.16 -10.61
N ASP A 98 12.07 -7.44 -11.90
CA ASP A 98 12.33 -6.42 -12.92
C ASP A 98 11.05 -5.62 -13.16
N ILE A 99 11.02 -4.37 -12.66
CA ILE A 99 9.88 -3.46 -12.86
C ILE A 99 9.62 -3.11 -14.32
N ARG A 100 10.55 -3.43 -15.23
CA ARG A 100 10.35 -3.30 -16.67
C ARG A 100 9.38 -4.36 -17.18
N SER A 101 9.25 -5.48 -16.47
CA SER A 101 8.23 -6.49 -16.73
C SER A 101 6.85 -5.98 -16.34
N TRP A 102 5.92 -5.93 -17.30
CA TRP A 102 4.53 -5.53 -17.08
C TRP A 102 3.84 -6.39 -16.01
N LYS A 103 4.11 -7.70 -16.02
CA LYS A 103 3.52 -8.64 -15.06
C LYS A 103 3.91 -8.28 -13.62
N ILE A 104 5.18 -7.99 -13.38
CA ILE A 104 5.70 -7.63 -12.07
C ILE A 104 5.14 -6.28 -11.62
N LEU A 105 5.15 -5.28 -12.50
CA LEU A 105 4.66 -3.95 -12.20
C LEU A 105 3.16 -3.97 -11.84
N LEU A 106 2.33 -4.65 -12.64
CA LEU A 106 0.90 -4.76 -12.39
C LEU A 106 0.61 -5.55 -11.11
N SER A 107 1.28 -6.69 -10.90
CA SER A 107 1.11 -7.48 -9.67
C SER A 107 1.48 -6.70 -8.42
N LEU A 108 2.54 -5.90 -8.50
CA LEU A 108 3.01 -5.10 -7.38
C LEU A 108 2.06 -3.94 -7.10
N SER A 109 1.61 -3.23 -8.15
CA SER A 109 0.63 -2.15 -8.03
C SER A 109 -0.70 -2.64 -7.46
N PHE A 110 -1.15 -3.81 -7.89
CA PHE A 110 -2.34 -4.46 -7.34
C PHE A 110 -2.14 -4.81 -5.85
N ALA A 111 -1.01 -5.45 -5.52
CA ALA A 111 -0.73 -5.88 -4.14
C ALA A 111 -0.65 -4.69 -3.17
N THR A 112 -0.02 -3.57 -3.57
CA THR A 112 0.10 -2.36 -2.73
C THR A 112 -1.18 -1.53 -2.65
N SER A 113 -2.20 -1.83 -3.45
CA SER A 113 -3.47 -1.08 -3.47
C SER A 113 -4.66 -1.83 -2.84
N ILE A 114 -4.41 -2.99 -2.22
CA ILE A 114 -5.46 -3.75 -1.53
C ILE A 114 -6.00 -2.98 -0.33
N ASP A 115 -5.16 -2.27 0.38
CA ASP A 115 -5.52 -1.38 1.49
C ASP A 115 -6.41 -0.22 1.02
N ALA A 116 -6.13 0.35 -0.15
CA ALA A 116 -6.96 1.37 -0.77
C ALA A 116 -8.34 0.82 -1.18
N LEU A 117 -8.41 -0.43 -1.65
CA LEU A 117 -9.67 -1.11 -1.92
C LEU A 117 -10.51 -1.25 -0.64
N MET A 118 -9.90 -1.69 0.48
CA MET A 118 -10.58 -1.82 1.77
C MET A 118 -11.02 -0.45 2.32
N THR A 119 -10.19 0.58 2.16
CA THR A 119 -10.56 1.96 2.49
C THR A 119 -11.76 2.42 1.65
N GLY A 120 -11.79 2.09 0.36
CA GLY A 120 -12.92 2.34 -0.51
C GLY A 120 -14.20 1.66 -0.03
N VAL A 121 -14.15 0.39 0.39
CA VAL A 121 -15.28 -0.31 1.00
C VAL A 121 -15.80 0.47 2.20
N SER A 122 -14.91 0.88 3.10
CA SER A 122 -15.29 1.69 4.28
C SER A 122 -15.92 3.03 3.90
N MET A 123 -15.42 3.67 2.83
CA MET A 123 -16.00 4.90 2.29
C MET A 123 -17.40 4.69 1.67
N GLY A 124 -17.75 3.47 1.26
CA GLY A 124 -19.08 3.11 0.79
C GLY A 124 -20.16 3.23 1.86
N PHE A 125 -19.79 3.14 3.13
CA PHE A 125 -20.72 3.26 4.27
C PHE A 125 -20.91 4.70 4.77
N ILE A 126 -20.10 5.64 4.33
CA ILE A 126 -20.13 7.04 4.78
C ILE A 126 -20.31 8.01 3.59
N LYS A 127 -20.87 9.17 3.87
CA LYS A 127 -21.02 10.23 2.84
C LYS A 127 -19.65 10.87 2.56
N VAL A 128 -18.97 10.44 1.52
CA VAL A 128 -17.70 10.97 1.05
C VAL A 128 -17.79 11.39 -0.40
N ASN A 129 -17.11 12.47 -0.76
CA ASN A 129 -16.90 12.79 -2.17
C ASN A 129 -15.82 11.85 -2.72
N ILE A 130 -16.27 10.73 -3.32
CA ILE A 130 -15.37 9.69 -3.83
C ILE A 130 -14.41 10.21 -4.90
N LEU A 131 -14.84 11.15 -5.73
CA LEU A 131 -13.99 11.73 -6.77
C LEU A 131 -12.80 12.49 -6.16
N LEU A 132 -13.06 13.28 -5.11
CA LEU A 132 -12.01 13.98 -4.38
C LEU A 132 -11.03 13.00 -3.74
N ALA A 133 -11.53 11.91 -3.14
CA ALA A 133 -10.70 10.89 -2.53
C ALA A 133 -9.80 10.19 -3.57
N VAL A 134 -10.36 9.77 -4.68
CA VAL A 134 -9.66 9.11 -5.80
C VAL A 134 -8.52 9.96 -6.33
N VAL A 135 -8.80 11.22 -6.65
CA VAL A 135 -7.79 12.14 -7.17
C VAL A 135 -6.70 12.38 -6.14
N THR A 136 -7.08 12.59 -4.88
CA THR A 136 -6.10 12.81 -3.80
C THR A 136 -5.21 11.57 -3.60
N PHE A 137 -5.78 10.38 -3.53
CA PHE A 137 -5.02 9.13 -3.38
C PHE A 137 -4.08 8.90 -4.56
N ALA A 138 -4.56 9.07 -5.79
CA ALA A 138 -3.74 8.90 -7.00
C ALA A 138 -2.55 9.88 -7.02
N VAL A 139 -2.80 11.16 -6.79
CA VAL A 139 -1.77 12.21 -6.86
C VAL A 139 -0.76 12.07 -5.71
N VAL A 140 -1.22 11.87 -4.49
CA VAL A 140 -0.33 11.71 -3.32
C VAL A 140 0.56 10.49 -3.49
N THR A 141 -0.01 9.35 -3.89
CA THR A 141 0.76 8.13 -4.10
C THR A 141 1.75 8.26 -5.26
N PHE A 142 1.36 8.91 -6.36
CA PHE A 142 2.27 9.19 -7.47
C PHE A 142 3.48 10.01 -7.00
N LEU A 143 3.26 11.11 -6.29
CA LEU A 143 4.33 11.99 -5.82
C LEU A 143 5.24 11.30 -4.80
N ILE A 144 4.65 10.55 -3.86
CA ILE A 144 5.37 9.81 -2.82
C ILE A 144 6.20 8.69 -3.44
N SER A 145 5.65 7.95 -4.39
CA SER A 145 6.38 6.88 -5.09
C SER A 145 7.55 7.42 -5.91
N MET A 146 7.35 8.55 -6.58
CA MET A 146 8.41 9.23 -7.31
C MET A 146 9.53 9.71 -6.37
N ALA A 147 9.16 10.35 -5.26
CA ALA A 147 10.09 10.81 -4.24
C ALA A 147 10.85 9.63 -3.60
N GLY A 148 10.16 8.53 -3.30
CA GLY A 148 10.74 7.32 -2.74
C GLY A 148 11.77 6.67 -3.68
N ALA A 149 11.44 6.48 -4.95
CA ALA A 149 12.37 5.94 -5.93
C ALA A 149 13.61 6.84 -6.11
N TYR A 150 13.41 8.16 -6.15
CA TYR A 150 14.50 9.12 -6.23
C TYR A 150 15.39 9.12 -4.97
N ALA A 151 14.78 9.09 -3.79
CA ALA A 151 15.50 8.98 -2.52
C ALA A 151 16.31 7.68 -2.45
N GLY A 152 15.73 6.56 -2.91
CA GLY A 152 16.44 5.29 -3.02
C GLY A 152 17.66 5.35 -3.93
N LEU A 153 17.56 6.02 -5.09
CA LEU A 153 18.69 6.23 -6.01
C LEU A 153 19.85 7.00 -5.37
N LYS A 154 19.53 8.02 -4.54
CA LYS A 154 20.52 8.85 -3.84
C LYS A 154 21.04 8.22 -2.55
N SER A 155 20.29 7.32 -1.94
CA SER A 155 20.63 6.73 -0.64
C SER A 155 21.80 5.77 -0.77
N ILE A 156 22.78 5.95 0.12
CA ILE A 156 24.04 5.19 0.05
C ILE A 156 23.98 3.91 0.90
N ARG A 157 23.05 3.77 1.89
CA ARG A 157 23.10 2.63 2.84
C ARG A 157 21.80 2.39 3.66
N ILE A 158 20.71 2.05 3.04
CA ILE A 158 19.66 1.35 3.80
C ILE A 158 19.66 -0.11 3.34
N SER A 159 19.93 -1.04 4.25
CA SER A 159 19.81 -2.45 3.93
C SER A 159 18.34 -2.80 3.67
N PRO A 160 17.98 -3.35 2.51
CA PRO A 160 16.61 -3.73 2.20
C PRO A 160 15.99 -4.63 3.27
N ARG A 161 16.80 -5.49 3.87
CA ARG A 161 16.39 -6.41 4.95
C ARG A 161 15.80 -5.70 6.15
N TRP A 162 16.42 -4.62 6.63
CA TRP A 162 15.90 -3.87 7.78
C TRP A 162 14.58 -3.14 7.44
N ALA A 163 14.45 -2.63 6.21
CA ALA A 163 13.21 -2.00 5.76
C ALA A 163 12.05 -3.01 5.71
N GLU A 164 12.29 -4.23 5.23
CA GLU A 164 11.29 -5.31 5.18
C GLU A 164 10.89 -5.80 6.59
N ILE A 165 11.85 -5.97 7.50
CA ILE A 165 11.56 -6.38 8.88
C ILE A 165 10.74 -5.31 9.60
N THR A 166 11.15 -4.05 9.51
CA THR A 166 10.42 -2.95 10.17
C THR A 166 9.02 -2.77 9.59
N GLY A 167 8.87 -2.79 8.26
CA GLY A 167 7.57 -2.71 7.59
C GLY A 167 6.64 -3.85 7.99
N GLY A 168 7.13 -5.09 7.93
CA GLY A 168 6.36 -6.27 8.33
C GLY A 168 5.93 -6.24 9.81
N THR A 169 6.82 -5.79 10.70
CA THR A 169 6.50 -5.66 12.14
C THR A 169 5.43 -4.61 12.39
N VAL A 170 5.51 -3.47 11.69
CA VAL A 170 4.51 -2.40 11.78
C VAL A 170 3.14 -2.89 11.29
N LEU A 171 3.08 -3.61 10.17
CA LEU A 171 1.82 -4.16 9.65
C LEU A 171 1.16 -5.14 10.61
N ILE A 172 1.94 -6.04 11.22
CA ILE A 172 1.42 -6.96 12.25
C ILE A 172 0.93 -6.18 13.47
N GLY A 173 1.68 -5.15 13.90
CA GLY A 173 1.28 -4.29 15.02
C GLY A 173 -0.02 -3.54 14.76
N ILE A 174 -0.23 -3.02 13.56
CA ILE A 174 -1.48 -2.37 13.15
C ILE A 174 -2.63 -3.38 13.14
N GLY A 175 -2.42 -4.56 12.55
CA GLY A 175 -3.43 -5.62 12.54
C GLY A 175 -3.86 -6.04 13.96
N LEU A 176 -2.89 -6.19 14.86
CA LEU A 176 -3.16 -6.52 16.27
C LEU A 176 -3.92 -5.40 16.96
N LYS A 177 -3.55 -4.13 16.73
CA LYS A 177 -4.27 -2.97 17.29
C LYS A 177 -5.74 -2.98 16.87
N ILE A 178 -6.03 -3.21 15.60
CA ILE A 178 -7.41 -3.25 15.06
C ILE A 178 -8.25 -4.32 15.79
N VAL A 179 -7.67 -5.51 16.01
CA VAL A 179 -8.37 -6.58 16.73
C VAL A 179 -8.61 -6.21 18.20
N LEU A 180 -7.62 -5.62 18.87
CA LEU A 180 -7.74 -5.24 20.29
C LEU A 180 -8.79 -4.13 20.49
N GLU A 181 -8.85 -3.13 19.62
CA GLU A 181 -9.86 -2.08 19.64
C GLU A 181 -11.27 -2.65 19.44
N HIS A 182 -11.42 -3.66 18.56
CA HIS A 182 -12.72 -4.29 18.34
C HIS A 182 -13.19 -5.15 19.51
N LEU A 183 -12.27 -5.82 20.20
CA LEU A 183 -12.60 -6.64 21.37
C LEU A 183 -12.89 -5.79 22.62
N ALA A 184 -12.86 -4.45 22.52
CA ALA A 184 -13.11 -3.50 23.62
C ALA A 184 -12.23 -3.77 24.86
N ILE A 185 -11.00 -4.23 24.65
CA ILE A 185 -10.05 -4.52 25.72
C ILE A 185 -9.24 -3.26 26.07
N ILE A 186 -9.38 -2.20 25.26
CA ILE A 186 -8.78 -0.88 25.49
C ILE A 186 -9.80 0.20 25.13
#